data_48d3394c147f12e22ba61af8fcbabe13
#
_entry.id   48d3394c147f12e22ba61af8fcbabe13
#
_cell.length_a   1.000
_cell.length_b   1.000
_cell.length_c   1.000
_cell.angle_alpha   90.00
_cell.angle_beta   90.00
_cell.angle_gamma   90.00
#
_symmetry.space_group_name_H-M   'P 1'
#
loop_
_entity.id
_entity.type
_entity.pdbx_description
1 polymer ?
#
loop_
_entity_poly.entity_id
_entity_poly.type
_entity_poly.pdbx_seq_one_letter_code
_entity_poly.pdbx_strand_id
1 'polypeptide(L)'
;MSLCFSDLAQSKDNKDNSDSDDDSAKMTSTLPNIYLDLRTIYTNVPAGSLSIGFSPGSVSTIISALQTLSTLTPTTRPTLSSPASQSLGIDVPLTVDLNDRLSVYGGFSATTTQPGLADWSTFAVTSWNVGFQADLYQQNGGSFPTLTLQSTVTRAVPNSPLATTALNTIAEFDYALNKDETRGLIAGVQLTLTEVDSASATVNPNIIGYVGGYYQWDNNWKFTGRVGVQSFGGAQLLSQTPFPPFTQPTVRLDLDKMDDNDNRLFGLTAQIAWTPKPAYQLTIRTPLYAVRN
;
A
#
# COMPACT_ATOMS: atom_id res chain seq x y z
N MET A 1 -2.70 3.53 -1.03
CA MET A 1 -3.09 2.11 -1.02
C MET A 1 -2.00 1.36 -0.32
N SER A 2 -2.19 1.06 0.93
CA SER A 2 -1.25 0.27 1.72
C SER A 2 -1.71 -1.17 1.62
N LEU A 3 -1.14 -1.93 0.71
CA LEU A 3 -1.33 -3.36 0.70
C LEU A 3 -0.44 -3.91 1.78
N CYS A 4 -1.05 -4.43 2.82
CA CYS A 4 -0.34 -5.25 3.76
C CYS A 4 0.04 -6.53 3.04
N PHE A 5 1.28 -6.95 3.18
CA PHE A 5 1.64 -8.31 2.89
C PHE A 5 0.75 -9.18 3.78
N SER A 6 -0.19 -9.87 3.17
CA SER A 6 -0.98 -10.85 3.88
C SER A 6 -0.08 -12.05 4.08
N ASP A 7 0.10 -12.42 5.32
CA ASP A 7 0.62 -13.74 5.63
C ASP A 7 -0.33 -14.75 4.98
N LEU A 8 0.16 -15.44 3.97
CA LEU A 8 -0.49 -16.63 3.47
C LEU A 8 -0.44 -17.64 4.61
N ALA A 9 -1.60 -17.90 5.21
CA ALA A 9 -1.70 -18.90 6.26
C ALA A 9 -1.19 -20.23 5.74
N GLN A 10 -0.04 -20.66 6.24
CA GLN A 10 0.38 -22.04 6.05
C GLN A 10 -0.59 -22.94 6.82
N SER A 11 -1.36 -23.73 6.09
CA SER A 11 -2.09 -24.86 6.66
C SER A 11 -1.10 -25.79 7.31
N LYS A 12 -1.04 -25.81 8.65
CA LYS A 12 -0.33 -26.86 9.40
C LYS A 12 -1.08 -28.16 9.18
N ASP A 13 -0.56 -29.00 8.29
CA ASP A 13 -0.90 -30.42 8.25
C ASP A 13 -0.45 -31.06 9.57
N ASN A 14 -1.36 -31.19 10.53
CA ASN A 14 -1.22 -32.10 11.65
C ASN A 14 -1.32 -33.54 11.11
N LYS A 15 -0.17 -34.15 10.88
CA LYS A 15 -0.04 -35.58 10.64
C LYS A 15 -0.26 -36.32 11.97
N ASP A 16 -1.48 -36.56 12.34
CA ASP A 16 -1.80 -37.68 13.23
C ASP A 16 -1.93 -38.95 12.40
N ASN A 17 -0.96 -39.83 12.61
CA ASN A 17 -1.00 -41.21 12.13
C ASN A 17 -2.17 -41.96 12.79
N SER A 18 -3.20 -42.24 12.02
CA SER A 18 -4.08 -43.39 12.26
C SER A 18 -4.38 -44.06 10.94
N ASP A 19 -3.81 -45.23 10.76
CA ASP A 19 -4.17 -46.18 9.72
C ASP A 19 -5.66 -46.50 9.74
N SER A 20 -6.37 -46.08 8.74
CA SER A 20 -7.62 -46.70 8.29
C SER A 20 -7.77 -46.40 6.80
N ASP A 21 -7.62 -47.44 5.99
CA ASP A 21 -7.98 -47.50 4.58
C ASP A 21 -9.44 -47.13 4.40
N ASP A 22 -9.71 -45.89 4.01
CA ASP A 22 -10.98 -45.47 3.44
C ASP A 22 -10.66 -44.53 2.28
N ASP A 23 -10.59 -45.12 1.07
CA ASP A 23 -10.40 -44.45 -0.22
C ASP A 23 -11.63 -43.64 -0.61
N SER A 24 -12.10 -42.79 0.27
CA SER A 24 -12.91 -41.65 -0.10
C SER A 24 -11.99 -40.50 -0.47
N ALA A 25 -11.73 -40.34 -1.75
CA ALA A 25 -11.09 -39.17 -2.31
C ALA A 25 -11.79 -37.93 -1.73
N LYS A 26 -11.20 -37.33 -0.68
CA LYS A 26 -11.55 -35.97 -0.26
C LYS A 26 -11.34 -35.11 -1.49
N MET A 27 -12.41 -34.77 -2.20
CA MET A 27 -12.40 -33.63 -3.13
C MET A 27 -12.03 -32.42 -2.29
N THR A 28 -10.73 -32.09 -2.29
CA THR A 28 -10.28 -30.80 -1.80
C THR A 28 -11.02 -29.75 -2.62
N SER A 29 -11.77 -28.89 -1.95
CA SER A 29 -12.48 -27.79 -2.59
C SER A 29 -11.47 -27.01 -3.42
N THR A 30 -11.67 -26.96 -4.75
CA THR A 30 -10.81 -26.23 -5.69
C THR A 30 -11.24 -24.78 -5.82
N LEU A 31 -12.14 -24.30 -4.95
CA LEU A 31 -12.61 -22.92 -4.99
C LEU A 31 -11.60 -21.99 -4.35
N PRO A 32 -11.32 -20.85 -4.95
CA PRO A 32 -10.37 -19.87 -4.41
C PRO A 32 -10.93 -19.21 -3.14
N ASN A 33 -10.02 -18.79 -2.25
CA ASN A 33 -10.38 -17.91 -1.14
C ASN A 33 -10.68 -16.52 -1.66
N ILE A 34 -11.71 -15.88 -1.11
CA ILE A 34 -12.13 -14.54 -1.51
C ILE A 34 -12.28 -13.65 -0.28
N TYR A 35 -11.67 -12.47 -0.33
CA TYR A 35 -11.67 -11.50 0.76
C TYR A 35 -12.13 -10.14 0.26
N LEU A 36 -13.00 -9.49 1.00
CA LEU A 36 -13.42 -8.12 0.78
C LEU A 36 -13.05 -7.31 2.03
N ASP A 37 -12.20 -6.30 1.86
CA ASP A 37 -11.78 -5.41 2.94
C ASP A 37 -12.38 -4.01 2.78
N LEU A 38 -12.55 -3.35 3.90
CA LEU A 38 -12.74 -1.90 3.97
C LEU A 38 -11.50 -1.28 4.62
N ARG A 39 -10.92 -0.27 3.98
CA ARG A 39 -9.83 0.53 4.54
C ARG A 39 -10.28 1.98 4.63
N THR A 40 -10.29 2.52 5.85
CA THR A 40 -10.51 3.94 6.08
C THR A 40 -9.15 4.61 6.24
N ILE A 41 -8.91 5.67 5.48
CA ILE A 41 -7.61 6.35 5.40
C ILE A 41 -7.80 7.80 5.78
N TYR A 42 -7.05 8.26 6.79
CA TYR A 42 -6.91 9.66 7.12
C TYR A 42 -5.50 10.12 6.82
N THR A 43 -5.36 11.24 6.11
CA THR A 43 -4.05 11.83 5.81
C THR A 43 -4.03 13.29 6.22
N ASN A 44 -2.94 13.71 6.86
CA ASN A 44 -2.69 15.10 7.22
C ASN A 44 -1.31 15.52 6.67
N VAL A 45 -1.33 16.49 5.78
CA VAL A 45 -0.13 17.07 5.15
C VAL A 45 0.00 18.51 5.61
N PRO A 46 0.99 18.84 6.46
CA PRO A 46 1.24 20.22 6.87
C PRO A 46 1.64 21.10 5.69
N ALA A 47 1.40 22.41 5.81
CA ALA A 47 1.82 23.38 4.80
C ALA A 47 3.33 23.29 4.51
N GLY A 48 3.67 23.24 3.24
CA GLY A 48 5.05 23.09 2.76
C GLY A 48 5.59 21.66 2.83
N SER A 49 4.75 20.65 3.04
CA SER A 49 5.13 19.23 3.03
C SER A 49 4.50 18.52 1.85
N LEU A 50 5.13 17.44 1.44
CA LEU A 50 4.63 16.52 0.42
C LEU A 50 4.41 15.16 1.08
N SER A 51 3.19 14.66 1.00
CA SER A 51 2.88 13.31 1.44
C SER A 51 3.10 12.36 0.28
N ILE A 52 4.32 11.87 0.19
CA ILE A 52 4.62 10.66 -0.58
C ILE A 52 5.08 9.66 0.47
N GLY A 53 4.74 8.43 0.36
CA GLY A 53 5.15 7.40 1.30
C GLY A 53 4.93 6.05 0.65
N PHE A 54 4.75 5.02 1.44
CA PHE A 54 4.45 3.67 0.99
C PHE A 54 3.09 3.53 0.28
N SER A 55 2.36 4.64 0.09
CA SER A 55 1.02 4.64 -0.51
C SER A 55 1.09 5.02 -1.99
N PRO A 56 0.67 4.16 -2.93
CA PRO A 56 0.63 4.48 -4.36
C PRO A 56 -0.26 5.69 -4.70
N GLY A 57 -1.32 5.94 -3.92
CA GLY A 57 -2.20 7.10 -4.09
C GLY A 57 -1.55 8.45 -3.78
N SER A 58 -0.38 8.48 -3.14
CA SER A 58 0.31 9.73 -2.80
C SER A 58 0.89 10.46 -4.01
N VAL A 59 1.10 9.78 -5.13
CA VAL A 59 1.52 10.45 -6.39
C VAL A 59 0.38 11.31 -6.94
N SER A 60 -0.88 10.89 -6.81
CA SER A 60 -2.04 11.71 -7.17
C SER A 60 -2.14 12.97 -6.31
N THR A 61 -1.69 12.90 -5.06
CA THR A 61 -1.62 14.05 -4.15
C THR A 61 -0.59 15.08 -4.59
N ILE A 62 0.57 14.65 -5.12
CA ILE A 62 1.55 15.56 -5.72
C ILE A 62 0.95 16.25 -6.94
N ILE A 63 0.31 15.51 -7.82
CA ILE A 63 -0.29 16.09 -9.03
C ILE A 63 -1.40 17.08 -8.64
N SER A 64 -2.23 16.76 -7.66
CA SER A 64 -3.25 17.67 -7.14
C SER A 64 -2.63 18.92 -6.50
N ALA A 65 -1.53 18.78 -5.76
CA ALA A 65 -0.79 19.90 -5.19
C ALA A 65 -0.15 20.76 -6.29
N LEU A 66 0.41 20.15 -7.33
CA LEU A 66 0.98 20.84 -8.48
C LEU A 66 -0.12 21.53 -9.33
N GLN A 67 -1.31 20.94 -9.45
CA GLN A 67 -2.47 21.57 -10.09
C GLN A 67 -2.94 22.81 -9.33
N THR A 68 -3.00 22.76 -8.01
CA THR A 68 -3.36 23.90 -7.17
C THR A 68 -2.34 25.02 -7.31
N LEU A 69 -1.05 24.69 -7.40
CA LEU A 69 0.02 25.66 -7.66
C LEU A 69 -0.06 26.26 -9.07
N SER A 70 -0.60 25.54 -10.06
CA SER A 70 -0.76 26.02 -11.43
C SER A 70 -1.82 27.11 -11.60
N THR A 71 -2.76 27.20 -10.67
CA THR A 71 -3.78 28.26 -10.65
C THR A 71 -3.30 29.55 -9.99
N LEU A 72 -2.15 29.51 -9.32
CA LEU A 72 -1.51 30.68 -8.72
C LEU A 72 -0.60 31.35 -9.75
N THR A 73 -0.70 32.66 -9.91
CA THR A 73 -0.03 33.50 -10.92
C THR A 73 1.48 33.23 -11.09
N PRO A 74 2.02 33.32 -12.34
CA PRO A 74 3.38 32.88 -12.70
C PRO A 74 4.54 33.71 -12.20
N THR A 75 4.35 34.64 -11.28
CA THR A 75 5.37 35.60 -10.86
C THR A 75 6.15 35.23 -9.59
N THR A 76 5.81 34.15 -8.91
CA THR A 76 6.54 33.71 -7.72
C THR A 76 7.20 32.37 -8.00
N ARG A 77 8.52 32.28 -7.77
CA ARG A 77 9.22 30.98 -7.68
C ARG A 77 8.39 30.08 -6.79
N PRO A 78 8.06 28.83 -7.20
CA PRO A 78 7.38 27.91 -6.32
C PRO A 78 8.32 27.58 -5.16
N THR A 79 8.26 28.37 -4.10
CA THR A 79 8.62 27.86 -2.79
C THR A 79 7.65 26.73 -2.51
N LEU A 80 8.12 25.64 -1.94
CA LEU A 80 7.33 24.49 -1.45
C LEU A 80 6.27 24.90 -0.42
N SER A 81 5.41 25.83 -0.76
CA SER A 81 4.31 26.29 0.06
C SER A 81 2.99 25.70 -0.44
N SER A 82 2.95 24.35 -0.54
CA SER A 82 1.65 23.72 -0.64
C SER A 82 0.83 24.08 0.59
N PRO A 83 -0.43 24.49 0.44
CA PRO A 83 -1.30 24.68 1.60
C PRO A 83 -1.39 23.39 2.40
N ALA A 84 -1.59 23.50 3.71
CA ALA A 84 -1.91 22.34 4.52
C ALA A 84 -3.14 21.64 3.92
N SER A 85 -3.17 20.33 3.93
CA SER A 85 -4.33 19.59 3.45
C SER A 85 -4.61 18.37 4.35
N GLN A 86 -5.90 18.11 4.52
CA GLN A 86 -6.38 16.90 5.16
C GLN A 86 -7.20 16.11 4.13
N SER A 87 -7.16 14.81 4.22
CA SER A 87 -8.03 13.95 3.40
C SER A 87 -8.57 12.79 4.22
N LEU A 88 -9.79 12.41 3.93
CA LEU A 88 -10.43 11.20 4.41
C LEU A 88 -10.83 10.37 3.20
N GLY A 89 -10.45 9.11 3.20
CA GLY A 89 -10.72 8.20 2.10
C GLY A 89 -11.18 6.84 2.57
N ILE A 90 -11.78 6.12 1.66
CA ILE A 90 -12.05 4.68 1.79
C ILE A 90 -11.50 3.96 0.58
N ASP A 91 -10.91 2.77 0.82
CA ASP A 91 -10.55 1.81 -0.21
C ASP A 91 -11.33 0.51 0.04
N VAL A 92 -11.82 -0.09 -1.03
CA VAL A 92 -12.57 -1.35 -0.97
C VAL A 92 -11.93 -2.35 -1.92
N PRO A 93 -10.84 -3.03 -1.50
CA PRO A 93 -10.21 -4.07 -2.29
C PRO A 93 -10.93 -5.40 -2.12
N LEU A 94 -11.18 -6.07 -3.25
CA LEU A 94 -11.53 -7.48 -3.35
C LEU A 94 -10.26 -8.25 -3.71
N THR A 95 -9.93 -9.27 -2.94
CA THR A 95 -8.78 -10.16 -3.16
C THR A 95 -9.27 -11.58 -3.40
N VAL A 96 -8.67 -12.26 -4.36
CA VAL A 96 -8.94 -13.66 -4.71
C VAL A 96 -7.61 -14.40 -4.71
N ASP A 97 -7.45 -15.38 -3.81
CA ASP A 97 -6.27 -16.25 -3.77
C ASP A 97 -6.47 -17.38 -4.78
N LEU A 98 -5.70 -17.36 -5.84
CA LEU A 98 -5.76 -18.38 -6.89
C LEU A 98 -5.06 -19.67 -6.44
N ASN A 99 -4.04 -19.55 -5.61
CA ASN A 99 -3.33 -20.64 -4.93
C ASN A 99 -2.50 -20.07 -3.76
N ASP A 100 -1.75 -20.92 -3.06
CA ASP A 100 -0.93 -20.56 -1.89
C ASP A 100 0.19 -19.54 -2.17
N ARG A 101 0.42 -19.20 -3.45
CA ARG A 101 1.51 -18.30 -3.87
C ARG A 101 1.05 -17.12 -4.71
N LEU A 102 -0.18 -17.15 -5.18
CA LEU A 102 -0.67 -16.14 -6.13
C LEU A 102 -2.05 -15.66 -5.76
N SER A 103 -2.14 -14.37 -5.49
CA SER A 103 -3.38 -13.64 -5.28
C SER A 103 -3.55 -12.55 -6.32
N VAL A 104 -4.77 -12.32 -6.75
CA VAL A 104 -5.16 -11.18 -7.58
C VAL A 104 -6.14 -10.31 -6.82
N TYR A 105 -6.10 -9.01 -7.05
CA TYR A 105 -7.00 -8.09 -6.36
C TYR A 105 -7.39 -6.93 -7.26
N GLY A 106 -8.53 -6.34 -6.94
CA GLY A 106 -9.02 -5.13 -7.57
C GLY A 106 -9.94 -4.37 -6.64
N GLY A 107 -10.09 -3.07 -6.87
CA GLY A 107 -10.91 -2.26 -6.00
C GLY A 107 -11.03 -0.83 -6.49
N PHE A 108 -11.69 -0.02 -5.68
CA PHE A 108 -11.82 1.42 -5.90
C PHE A 108 -11.51 2.20 -4.62
N SER A 109 -11.12 3.46 -4.82
CA SER A 109 -10.91 4.42 -3.75
C SER A 109 -11.85 5.60 -3.92
N ALA A 110 -12.45 6.05 -2.82
CA ALA A 110 -13.22 7.28 -2.79
C ALA A 110 -12.66 8.19 -1.69
N THR A 111 -12.56 9.49 -1.97
CA THR A 111 -11.94 10.45 -1.05
C THR A 111 -12.70 11.75 -0.98
N THR A 112 -12.53 12.45 0.14
CA THR A 112 -12.83 13.87 0.32
C THR A 112 -11.60 14.56 0.86
N THR A 113 -11.37 15.82 0.48
CA THR A 113 -10.20 16.59 0.85
C THR A 113 -10.60 17.96 1.37
N GLN A 114 -9.81 18.47 2.32
CA GLN A 114 -9.92 19.82 2.87
C GLN A 114 -8.59 20.55 2.68
N PRO A 115 -8.45 21.42 1.68
CA PRO A 115 -7.25 22.23 1.49
C PRO A 115 -7.27 23.45 2.43
N GLY A 116 -6.27 23.56 3.27
CA GLY A 116 -6.10 24.70 4.19
C GLY A 116 -7.27 24.84 5.18
N LEU A 117 -7.92 26.00 5.13
CA LEU A 117 -9.12 26.32 5.92
C LEU A 117 -10.42 26.27 5.09
N ALA A 118 -10.36 25.74 3.88
CA ALA A 118 -11.54 25.61 3.04
C ALA A 118 -12.48 24.51 3.56
N ASP A 119 -13.70 24.47 3.03
CA ASP A 119 -14.63 23.37 3.31
C ASP A 119 -14.15 22.04 2.71
N TRP A 120 -14.64 20.95 3.26
CA TRP A 120 -14.44 19.63 2.70
C TRP A 120 -15.05 19.51 1.32
N SER A 121 -14.30 18.92 0.37
CA SER A 121 -14.83 18.59 -0.95
C SER A 121 -15.94 17.53 -0.84
N THR A 122 -16.73 17.39 -1.89
CA THR A 122 -17.68 16.27 -1.99
C THR A 122 -16.91 14.93 -1.98
N PHE A 123 -17.42 13.96 -1.21
CA PHE A 123 -16.89 12.60 -1.22
C PHE A 123 -17.18 11.94 -2.58
N ALA A 124 -16.15 11.53 -3.29
CA ALA A 124 -16.27 10.99 -4.65
C ALA A 124 -15.27 9.86 -4.91
N VAL A 125 -15.61 8.97 -5.84
CA VAL A 125 -14.65 7.96 -6.34
C VAL A 125 -13.52 8.68 -7.07
N THR A 126 -12.29 8.41 -6.65
CA THR A 126 -11.07 9.06 -7.15
C THR A 126 -10.17 8.15 -7.95
N SER A 127 -10.26 6.84 -7.76
CA SER A 127 -9.49 5.87 -8.54
C SER A 127 -10.07 4.47 -8.48
N TRP A 128 -9.68 3.65 -9.45
CA TRP A 128 -9.77 2.20 -9.37
C TRP A 128 -8.37 1.60 -9.45
N ASN A 129 -8.22 0.38 -8.99
CA ASN A 129 -6.96 -0.34 -9.02
C ASN A 129 -7.16 -1.81 -9.33
N VAL A 130 -6.14 -2.43 -9.90
CA VAL A 130 -6.04 -3.87 -10.12
C VAL A 130 -4.58 -4.28 -9.94
N GLY A 131 -4.35 -5.47 -9.40
CA GLY A 131 -3.01 -5.94 -9.18
C GLY A 131 -2.95 -7.42 -8.83
N PHE A 132 -1.74 -7.87 -8.58
CA PHE A 132 -1.45 -9.21 -8.10
C PHE A 132 -0.34 -9.18 -7.05
N GLN A 133 -0.28 -10.24 -6.26
CA GLN A 133 0.81 -10.57 -5.37
C GLN A 133 1.22 -12.01 -5.65
N ALA A 134 2.52 -12.25 -5.72
CA ALA A 134 3.08 -13.58 -5.96
C ALA A 134 4.28 -13.84 -5.04
N ASP A 135 4.28 -14.98 -4.35
CA ASP A 135 5.44 -15.48 -3.63
C ASP A 135 6.33 -16.27 -4.60
N LEU A 136 7.36 -15.59 -5.07
CA LEU A 136 8.33 -16.17 -6.01
C LEU A 136 9.16 -17.26 -5.35
N TYR A 137 9.41 -17.13 -4.05
CA TYR A 137 10.10 -18.10 -3.21
C TYR A 137 9.51 -18.03 -1.78
N GLN A 138 9.38 -19.20 -1.12
CA GLN A 138 8.95 -19.32 0.27
C GLN A 138 10.06 -19.93 1.11
N GLN A 139 10.35 -19.38 2.26
CA GLN A 139 11.44 -19.79 3.15
C GLN A 139 11.29 -21.24 3.63
N ASN A 140 10.07 -21.67 4.01
CA ASN A 140 9.73 -23.03 4.48
C ASN A 140 10.78 -23.65 5.43
N GLY A 141 11.26 -22.86 6.39
CA GLY A 141 12.32 -23.26 7.31
C GLY A 141 13.74 -23.29 6.72
N GLY A 142 13.92 -22.87 5.47
CA GLY A 142 15.21 -22.74 4.81
C GLY A 142 16.01 -21.51 5.23
N SER A 143 17.21 -21.37 4.67
CA SER A 143 18.12 -20.25 4.94
C SER A 143 17.90 -19.04 4.02
N PHE A 144 17.10 -19.18 2.97
CA PHE A 144 16.80 -18.09 2.05
C PHE A 144 15.43 -17.49 2.41
N PRO A 145 15.28 -16.13 2.44
CA PRO A 145 14.03 -15.48 2.81
C PRO A 145 12.91 -15.76 1.82
N THR A 146 11.66 -15.63 2.27
CA THR A 146 10.51 -15.53 1.38
C THR A 146 10.67 -14.28 0.51
N LEU A 147 10.47 -14.42 -0.80
CA LEU A 147 10.48 -13.32 -1.76
C LEU A 147 9.10 -13.13 -2.32
N THR A 148 8.48 -12.02 -1.99
CA THR A 148 7.16 -11.63 -2.49
C THR A 148 7.29 -10.49 -3.50
N LEU A 149 6.62 -10.62 -4.63
CA LEU A 149 6.45 -9.58 -5.64
C LEU A 149 5.00 -9.16 -5.68
N GLN A 150 4.76 -7.86 -5.55
CA GLN A 150 3.44 -7.27 -5.69
C GLN A 150 3.46 -6.19 -6.76
N SER A 151 2.44 -6.16 -7.63
CA SER A 151 2.30 -5.12 -8.63
C SER A 151 0.85 -4.65 -8.73
N THR A 152 0.66 -3.33 -8.77
CA THR A 152 -0.65 -2.67 -8.79
C THR A 152 -0.67 -1.59 -9.84
N VAL A 153 -1.67 -1.62 -10.71
CA VAL A 153 -2.02 -0.49 -11.56
C VAL A 153 -3.16 0.28 -10.89
N THR A 154 -3.00 1.58 -10.75
CA THR A 154 -4.03 2.49 -10.23
C THR A 154 -4.34 3.56 -11.27
N ARG A 155 -5.63 3.74 -11.60
CA ARG A 155 -6.08 4.74 -12.54
C ARG A 155 -6.97 5.77 -11.85
N ALA A 156 -6.67 7.05 -12.04
CA ALA A 156 -7.48 8.14 -11.52
C ALA A 156 -8.83 8.26 -12.24
N VAL A 157 -9.87 8.69 -11.51
CA VAL A 157 -11.22 8.98 -11.98
C VAL A 157 -11.63 10.33 -11.40
N PRO A 158 -12.35 11.19 -12.14
CA PRO A 158 -12.74 11.09 -13.54
C PRO A 158 -11.57 11.30 -14.49
N ASN A 159 -11.74 10.87 -15.74
CA ASN A 159 -10.77 11.16 -16.78
C ASN A 159 -10.67 12.68 -17.01
N SER A 160 -9.48 13.20 -16.91
CA SER A 160 -9.15 14.61 -17.17
C SER A 160 -7.80 14.66 -17.87
N PRO A 161 -7.42 15.77 -18.53
CA PRO A 161 -6.10 15.91 -19.14
C PRO A 161 -4.93 15.70 -18.17
N LEU A 162 -5.20 15.75 -16.87
CA LEU A 162 -4.22 15.50 -15.80
C LEU A 162 -4.55 14.23 -15.00
N ALA A 163 -5.41 13.36 -15.52
CA ALA A 163 -5.63 12.04 -14.93
C ALA A 163 -4.34 11.21 -15.01
N THR A 164 -4.14 10.36 -14.03
CA THR A 164 -2.91 9.59 -13.90
C THR A 164 -3.17 8.10 -13.93
N THR A 165 -2.22 7.37 -14.52
CA THR A 165 -2.08 5.93 -14.36
C THR A 165 -0.77 5.66 -13.63
N ALA A 166 -0.82 4.99 -12.49
CA ALA A 166 0.36 4.66 -11.71
C ALA A 166 0.55 3.14 -11.67
N LEU A 167 1.75 2.68 -12.00
CA LEU A 167 2.21 1.31 -11.76
C LEU A 167 3.07 1.32 -10.50
N ASN A 168 2.64 0.60 -9.48
CA ASN A 168 3.39 0.42 -8.25
C ASN A 168 3.83 -1.03 -8.13
N THR A 169 5.14 -1.27 -8.02
CA THR A 169 5.71 -2.60 -7.86
C THR A 169 6.54 -2.65 -6.59
N ILE A 170 6.34 -3.67 -5.78
CA ILE A 170 7.05 -3.92 -4.52
C ILE A 170 7.70 -5.29 -4.61
N ALA A 171 8.99 -5.37 -4.29
CA ALA A 171 9.68 -6.63 -4.02
C ALA A 171 10.10 -6.61 -2.55
N GLU A 172 9.65 -7.58 -1.78
CA GLU A 172 9.92 -7.68 -0.34
C GLU A 172 10.53 -9.05 -0.03
N PHE A 173 11.58 -9.04 0.78
CA PHE A 173 12.20 -10.19 1.39
C PHE A 173 11.77 -10.26 2.84
N ASP A 174 11.21 -11.38 3.26
CA ASP A 174 10.83 -11.68 4.63
C ASP A 174 11.61 -12.89 5.12
N TYR A 175 12.36 -12.69 6.22
CA TYR A 175 13.18 -13.72 6.84
C TYR A 175 12.66 -14.04 8.24
N ALA A 176 11.95 -15.17 8.37
CA ALA A 176 11.50 -15.66 9.67
C ALA A 176 12.70 -16.14 10.50
N LEU A 177 12.78 -15.64 11.75
CA LEU A 177 13.87 -15.95 12.69
C LEU A 177 13.58 -17.17 13.56
N ASN A 178 12.34 -17.66 13.55
CA ASN A 178 11.92 -18.84 14.30
C ASN A 178 10.98 -19.71 13.46
N LYS A 179 10.82 -20.98 13.88
CA LYS A 179 10.02 -21.95 13.14
C LYS A 179 8.52 -21.64 13.12
N ASP A 180 8.05 -20.91 14.12
CA ASP A 180 6.63 -20.53 14.22
C ASP A 180 6.34 -19.22 13.48
N GLU A 181 7.34 -18.66 12.79
CA GLU A 181 7.25 -17.41 12.00
C GLU A 181 6.64 -16.21 12.74
N THR A 182 6.75 -16.23 14.09
CA THR A 182 6.20 -15.16 14.93
C THR A 182 7.09 -13.93 15.00
N ARG A 183 8.32 -14.00 14.51
CA ARG A 183 9.26 -12.88 14.43
C ARG A 183 10.17 -13.01 13.23
N GLY A 184 10.47 -11.87 12.62
CA GLY A 184 11.31 -11.88 11.42
C GLY A 184 11.84 -10.51 11.06
N LEU A 185 12.69 -10.50 10.03
CA LEU A 185 13.28 -9.32 9.42
C LEU A 185 12.70 -9.13 8.05
N ILE A 186 12.51 -7.87 7.66
CA ILE A 186 11.95 -7.47 6.38
C ILE A 186 12.95 -6.55 5.68
N ALA A 187 13.12 -6.70 4.38
CA ALA A 187 13.80 -5.74 3.53
C ALA A 187 13.09 -5.66 2.19
N GLY A 188 12.96 -4.48 1.62
CA GLY A 188 12.26 -4.37 0.36
C GLY A 188 12.53 -3.09 -0.41
N VAL A 189 12.06 -3.11 -1.65
CA VAL A 189 12.07 -1.96 -2.54
C VAL A 189 10.70 -1.79 -3.18
N GLN A 190 10.24 -0.56 -3.24
CA GLN A 190 9.03 -0.15 -3.93
C GLN A 190 9.39 0.82 -5.05
N LEU A 191 8.89 0.57 -6.25
CA LEU A 191 9.00 1.42 -7.42
C LEU A 191 7.60 1.89 -7.84
N THR A 192 7.40 3.19 -7.98
CA THR A 192 6.18 3.75 -8.54
C THR A 192 6.50 4.53 -9.81
N LEU A 193 5.90 4.12 -10.91
CA LEU A 193 5.93 4.81 -12.20
C LEU A 193 4.57 5.47 -12.41
N THR A 194 4.54 6.74 -12.80
CA THR A 194 3.30 7.47 -13.01
C THR A 194 3.30 8.10 -14.40
N GLU A 195 2.28 7.79 -15.17
CA GLU A 195 1.97 8.41 -16.44
C GLU A 195 0.82 9.41 -16.24
N VAL A 196 0.91 10.57 -16.89
CA VAL A 196 -0.13 11.59 -16.93
C VAL A 196 -0.69 11.64 -18.32
N ASP A 197 -2.02 11.74 -18.49
CA ASP A 197 -2.67 11.74 -19.80
C ASP A 197 -2.28 12.94 -20.68
N SER A 198 -1.66 13.95 -20.12
CA SER A 198 -1.16 15.12 -20.85
C SER A 198 0.26 14.90 -21.38
N ALA A 199 0.46 15.05 -22.66
CA ALA A 199 1.79 14.99 -23.28
C ALA A 199 2.78 16.06 -22.76
N SER A 200 2.29 17.09 -22.09
CA SER A 200 3.10 18.19 -21.53
C SER A 200 3.36 18.00 -20.04
N ALA A 201 3.04 16.85 -19.46
CA ALA A 201 3.26 16.54 -18.06
C ALA A 201 4.08 15.25 -17.93
N THR A 202 5.11 15.29 -17.09
CA THR A 202 5.95 14.14 -16.78
C THR A 202 6.13 14.00 -15.29
N VAL A 203 6.07 12.77 -14.79
CA VAL A 203 6.37 12.42 -13.40
C VAL A 203 7.48 11.37 -13.42
N ASN A 204 8.61 11.72 -12.84
CA ASN A 204 9.73 10.80 -12.75
C ASN A 204 9.48 9.71 -11.69
N PRO A 205 10.18 8.58 -11.77
CA PRO A 205 10.01 7.48 -10.86
C PRO A 205 10.14 7.88 -9.38
N ASN A 206 9.36 7.22 -8.54
CA ASN A 206 9.47 7.27 -7.08
C ASN A 206 9.93 5.91 -6.58
N ILE A 207 11.02 5.89 -5.82
CA ILE A 207 11.63 4.67 -5.30
C ILE A 207 11.69 4.77 -3.77
N ILE A 208 11.30 3.71 -3.08
CA ILE A 208 11.46 3.58 -1.63
C ILE A 208 12.24 2.30 -1.35
N GLY A 209 13.41 2.43 -0.73
CA GLY A 209 14.11 1.29 -0.13
C GLY A 209 13.85 1.27 1.36
N TYR A 210 13.58 0.10 1.95
CA TYR A 210 13.28 -0.01 3.37
C TYR A 210 13.78 -1.32 3.99
N VAL A 211 13.95 -1.27 5.30
CA VAL A 211 14.20 -2.43 6.16
C VAL A 211 13.26 -2.37 7.34
N GLY A 212 13.04 -3.51 7.97
CA GLY A 212 12.14 -3.60 9.11
C GLY A 212 12.15 -4.95 9.77
N GLY A 213 11.11 -5.21 10.53
CA GLY A 213 10.88 -6.49 11.15
C GLY A 213 9.48 -6.57 11.74
N TYR A 214 9.12 -7.76 12.15
CA TYR A 214 7.83 -8.02 12.76
C TYR A 214 7.97 -8.90 13.99
N TYR A 215 6.96 -8.79 14.84
CA TYR A 215 6.78 -9.61 16.02
C TYR A 215 5.29 -9.88 16.27
N GLN A 216 4.93 -11.14 16.48
CA GLN A 216 3.60 -11.59 16.84
C GLN A 216 3.61 -12.10 18.27
N TRP A 217 2.69 -11.60 19.09
CA TRP A 217 2.51 -12.03 20.46
C TRP A 217 1.58 -13.24 20.55
N ASP A 218 1.65 -13.97 21.64
CA ASP A 218 0.81 -15.16 21.92
C ASP A 218 -0.70 -14.86 21.89
N ASN A 219 -1.08 -13.61 22.05
CA ASN A 219 -2.48 -13.16 21.96
C ASN A 219 -2.88 -12.75 20.52
N ASN A 220 -2.13 -13.19 19.52
CA ASN A 220 -2.39 -12.96 18.09
C ASN A 220 -2.40 -11.48 17.67
N TRP A 221 -1.73 -10.60 18.38
CA TRP A 221 -1.37 -9.29 17.87
C TRP A 221 -0.03 -9.37 17.14
N LYS A 222 0.02 -8.83 15.93
CA LYS A 222 1.24 -8.73 15.13
C LYS A 222 1.60 -7.27 14.92
N PHE A 223 2.81 -6.91 15.29
CA PHE A 223 3.38 -5.59 15.02
C PHE A 223 4.43 -5.72 13.91
N THR A 224 4.37 -4.83 12.92
CA THR A 224 5.38 -4.74 11.86
C THR A 224 5.86 -3.30 11.75
N GLY A 225 7.17 -3.09 11.83
CA GLY A 225 7.80 -1.78 11.68
C GLY A 225 8.70 -1.76 10.45
N ARG A 226 8.60 -0.70 9.63
CA ARG A 226 9.46 -0.46 8.47
C ARG A 226 10.02 0.95 8.54
N VAL A 227 11.31 1.10 8.31
CA VAL A 227 11.99 2.39 8.13
C VAL A 227 12.65 2.41 6.75
N GLY A 228 12.54 3.51 6.07
CA GLY A 228 13.01 3.58 4.70
C GLY A 228 13.44 4.97 4.26
N VAL A 229 13.96 5.01 3.07
CA VAL A 229 14.31 6.24 2.36
C VAL A 229 13.58 6.25 1.03
N GLN A 230 12.86 7.32 0.81
CA GLN A 230 12.15 7.59 -0.43
C GLN A 230 12.95 8.57 -1.27
N SER A 231 13.14 8.26 -2.55
CA SER A 231 13.72 9.12 -3.56
C SER A 231 12.68 9.37 -4.66
N PHE A 232 12.25 10.61 -4.79
CA PHE A 232 11.36 11.05 -5.85
C PHE A 232 12.13 11.78 -6.92
N GLY A 233 11.99 11.37 -8.18
CA GLY A 233 12.75 11.91 -9.31
C GLY A 233 12.27 13.27 -9.83
N GLY A 234 11.26 13.88 -9.17
CA GLY A 234 10.68 15.15 -9.58
C GLY A 234 9.52 15.01 -10.57
N ALA A 235 8.89 16.13 -10.91
CA ALA A 235 7.80 16.19 -11.87
C ALA A 235 7.81 17.51 -12.63
N GLN A 236 7.26 17.50 -13.85
CA GLN A 236 6.99 18.69 -14.65
C GLN A 236 5.55 18.64 -15.13
N LEU A 237 4.80 19.69 -14.89
CA LEU A 237 3.43 19.83 -15.35
C LEU A 237 3.32 21.04 -16.26
N LEU A 238 2.92 20.80 -17.52
CA LEU A 238 2.70 21.86 -18.53
C LEU A 238 3.95 22.78 -18.66
N SER A 239 3.74 24.06 -18.81
CA SER A 239 4.79 25.10 -18.89
C SER A 239 5.27 25.62 -17.54
N GLN A 240 4.96 24.91 -16.45
CA GLN A 240 5.30 25.30 -15.09
C GLN A 240 6.77 25.02 -14.75
N THR A 241 7.29 25.69 -13.72
CA THR A 241 8.62 25.38 -13.19
C THR A 241 8.64 23.92 -12.71
N PRO A 242 9.63 23.11 -13.16
CA PRO A 242 9.74 21.72 -12.75
C PRO A 242 9.78 21.58 -11.22
N PHE A 243 9.06 20.60 -10.71
CA PHE A 243 9.17 20.21 -9.32
C PHE A 243 10.47 19.41 -9.14
N PRO A 244 11.41 19.84 -8.30
CA PRO A 244 12.73 19.24 -8.20
C PRO A 244 12.66 17.83 -7.56
N PRO A 245 13.63 16.96 -7.85
CA PRO A 245 13.80 15.72 -7.13
C PRO A 245 14.10 15.97 -5.66
N PHE A 246 13.69 15.04 -4.80
CA PHE A 246 14.00 15.09 -3.36
C PHE A 246 14.13 13.69 -2.77
N THR A 247 14.78 13.63 -1.62
CA THR A 247 14.91 12.40 -0.83
C THR A 247 14.41 12.67 0.59
N GLN A 248 13.65 11.71 1.16
CA GLN A 248 13.10 11.87 2.50
C GLN A 248 13.08 10.53 3.26
N PRO A 249 13.24 10.54 4.59
CA PRO A 249 12.99 9.37 5.40
C PRO A 249 11.49 9.07 5.49
N THR A 250 11.15 7.79 5.57
CA THR A 250 9.79 7.33 5.77
C THR A 250 9.76 6.24 6.86
N VAL A 251 8.68 6.23 7.61
CA VAL A 251 8.42 5.19 8.62
C VAL A 251 7.00 4.68 8.43
N ARG A 252 6.83 3.37 8.56
CA ARG A 252 5.53 2.72 8.58
C ARG A 252 5.47 1.74 9.74
N LEU A 253 4.37 1.79 10.47
CA LEU A 253 4.06 0.92 11.59
C LEU A 253 2.69 0.28 11.33
N ASP A 254 2.64 -1.02 11.37
CA ASP A 254 1.41 -1.81 11.23
C ASP A 254 1.16 -2.56 12.53
N LEU A 255 -0.07 -2.54 13.01
CA LEU A 255 -0.54 -3.31 14.15
C LEU A 255 -1.79 -4.08 13.72
N ASP A 256 -1.66 -5.39 13.64
CA ASP A 256 -2.71 -6.28 13.16
C ASP A 256 -3.18 -7.22 14.26
N LYS A 257 -4.49 -7.43 14.35
CA LYS A 257 -5.08 -8.51 15.14
C LYS A 257 -5.37 -9.67 14.21
N MET A 258 -4.80 -10.83 14.52
CA MET A 258 -4.96 -12.06 13.76
C MET A 258 -5.98 -12.99 14.47
N ASP A 259 -6.56 -13.93 13.73
CA ASP A 259 -7.26 -15.09 14.33
C ASP A 259 -6.27 -16.25 14.54
N ASP A 260 -6.77 -17.38 15.07
CA ASP A 260 -5.95 -18.57 15.33
C ASP A 260 -5.47 -19.27 14.04
N ASN A 261 -5.95 -18.86 12.89
CA ASN A 261 -5.53 -19.32 11.55
C ASN A 261 -4.71 -18.27 10.80
N ASP A 262 -4.11 -17.32 11.53
CA ASP A 262 -3.31 -16.21 11.01
C ASP A 262 -4.04 -15.29 10.00
N ASN A 263 -5.40 -15.26 10.04
CA ASN A 263 -6.14 -14.32 9.23
C ASN A 263 -6.34 -13.01 10.00
N ARG A 264 -6.22 -11.90 9.29
CA ARG A 264 -6.38 -10.59 9.88
C ARG A 264 -7.85 -10.29 10.20
N LEU A 265 -8.13 -10.00 11.46
CA LEU A 265 -9.43 -9.56 11.96
C LEU A 265 -9.57 -8.03 11.98
N PHE A 266 -8.45 -7.33 12.15
CA PHE A 266 -8.40 -5.87 12.23
C PHE A 266 -6.97 -5.43 11.96
N GLY A 267 -6.79 -4.25 11.37
CA GLY A 267 -5.46 -3.68 11.13
C GLY A 267 -5.44 -2.18 11.31
N LEU A 268 -4.37 -1.69 11.91
CA LEU A 268 -4.05 -0.28 12.06
C LEU A 268 -2.69 -0.02 11.45
N THR A 269 -2.61 0.92 10.50
CA THR A 269 -1.35 1.34 9.88
C THR A 269 -1.12 2.83 10.12
N ALA A 270 0.06 3.19 10.61
CA ALA A 270 0.52 4.57 10.69
C ALA A 270 1.74 4.77 9.77
N GLN A 271 1.73 5.83 8.98
CA GLN A 271 2.85 6.21 8.13
C GLN A 271 3.25 7.65 8.39
N ILE A 272 4.55 7.91 8.32
CA ILE A 272 5.14 9.24 8.48
C ILE A 272 6.18 9.43 7.38
N ALA A 273 6.13 10.58 6.70
CA ALA A 273 7.14 10.99 5.72
C ALA A 273 7.54 12.44 6.01
N TRP A 274 8.84 12.77 5.86
CA TRP A 274 9.39 14.08 6.25
C TRP A 274 9.94 14.84 5.04
N THR A 275 9.22 15.84 4.52
CA THR A 275 9.78 16.78 3.55
C THR A 275 8.94 18.07 3.51
N PRO A 276 9.41 19.19 4.00
CA PRO A 276 10.38 19.38 5.07
C PRO A 276 9.79 19.14 6.47
N LYS A 277 8.46 18.99 6.57
CA LYS A 277 7.72 18.73 7.81
C LYS A 277 7.08 17.36 7.74
N PRO A 278 6.87 16.69 8.88
CA PRO A 278 6.24 15.38 8.87
C PRO A 278 4.78 15.45 8.40
N ALA A 279 4.47 14.63 7.40
CA ALA A 279 3.12 14.31 6.98
C ALA A 279 2.72 12.95 7.56
N TYR A 280 1.47 12.80 7.94
CA TYR A 280 0.95 11.62 8.64
C TYR A 280 -0.18 10.99 7.86
N GLN A 281 -0.19 9.67 7.81
CA GLN A 281 -1.31 8.89 7.31
C GLN A 281 -1.66 7.80 8.33
N LEU A 282 -2.94 7.67 8.62
CA LEU A 282 -3.50 6.60 9.43
C LEU A 282 -4.47 5.80 8.57
N THR A 283 -4.34 4.47 8.60
CA THR A 283 -5.25 3.56 7.90
C THR A 283 -5.82 2.56 8.89
N ILE A 284 -7.14 2.44 8.92
CA ILE A 284 -7.85 1.39 9.64
C ILE A 284 -8.36 0.39 8.61
N ARG A 285 -8.07 -0.87 8.82
CA ARG A 285 -8.50 -1.97 7.96
C ARG A 285 -9.47 -2.88 8.72
N THR A 286 -10.62 -3.14 8.11
CA THR A 286 -11.65 -4.02 8.65
C THR A 286 -12.09 -4.99 7.55
N PRO A 287 -11.91 -6.30 7.72
CA PRO A 287 -12.51 -7.29 6.82
C PRO A 287 -14.03 -7.16 6.84
N LEU A 288 -14.64 -7.10 5.67
CA LEU A 288 -16.10 -7.08 5.52
C LEU A 288 -16.66 -8.48 5.23
N TYR A 289 -15.91 -9.26 4.47
CA TYR A 289 -16.36 -10.59 4.04
C TYR A 289 -15.17 -11.47 3.70
N ALA A 290 -15.26 -12.76 4.04
CA ALA A 290 -14.27 -13.76 3.65
C ALA A 290 -14.98 -15.08 3.36
N VAL A 291 -14.69 -15.70 2.20
CA VAL A 291 -14.99 -17.10 1.89
C VAL A 291 -13.66 -17.84 1.87
N ARG A 292 -13.61 -18.90 2.64
CA ARG A 292 -12.45 -19.80 2.75
C ARG A 292 -12.91 -21.20 2.40
N ASN A 293 -12.20 -21.85 1.53
CA ASN A 293 -12.51 -23.19 1.03
C ASN A 293 -11.42 -24.19 1.39
#